data_cd289a89885138dae8c1199b311dfd4c
#
_entry.id   cd289a89885138dae8c1199b311dfd4c
#
_cell.length_a   1.000
_cell.length_b   1.000
_cell.length_c   1.000
_cell.angle_alpha   90.00
_cell.angle_beta   90.00
_cell.angle_gamma   90.00
#
_symmetry.space_group_name_H-M   'P 1'
#
loop_
_entity.id
_entity.type
_entity.pdbx_description
1 polymer ?
#
loop_
_entity_poly.entity_id
_entity_poly.type
_entity_poly.pdbx_seq_one_letter_code
_entity_poly.pdbx_strand_id
1 'polypeptide(L)'
;MGFSYNDITSKSMGLKARLTSWQVSGSLRNFTTTVPGKYGVTDFGADFDYREIVVSCNIFPRHSFSALVSTLDDIAAWLDPVGGLKQLVLDDVPDRYFMARLNAAVECERLLRSSGSFDLTFFCPDPFGY
;
A
#
# COMPACT_ATOMS: atom_id res chain seq x y z
N MET A 1 -0.33 9.19 12.76
CA MET A 1 0.41 9.06 11.49
C MET A 1 -0.57 9.03 10.33
N GLY A 2 -0.17 9.51 9.18
CA GLY A 2 -0.97 9.49 7.96
C GLY A 2 -0.06 9.37 6.74
N PHE A 3 -0.63 9.57 5.59
CA PHE A 3 0.13 9.56 4.33
C PHE A 3 -0.50 10.53 3.34
N SER A 4 0.26 10.86 2.31
CA SER A 4 -0.20 11.66 1.18
C SER A 4 -0.04 10.84 -0.10
N TYR A 5 -1.09 10.79 -0.90
CA TYR A 5 -1.10 10.10 -2.17
C TYR A 5 -1.63 11.05 -3.24
N ASN A 6 -0.83 11.28 -4.27
CA ASN A 6 -1.16 12.22 -5.34
C ASN A 6 -1.52 13.63 -4.81
N ASP A 7 -0.71 14.09 -3.82
CA ASP A 7 -0.85 15.40 -3.16
C ASP A 7 -2.12 15.56 -2.31
N ILE A 8 -2.84 14.49 -2.05
CA ILE A 8 -4.03 14.49 -1.20
C ILE A 8 -3.70 13.71 0.07
N THR A 9 -3.87 14.33 1.22
CA THR A 9 -3.55 13.70 2.50
C THR A 9 -4.66 12.75 2.95
N SER A 10 -4.28 11.69 3.66
CA SER A 10 -5.25 10.74 4.23
C SER A 10 -6.16 11.43 5.25
N LYS A 11 -5.64 12.40 5.99
CA LYS A 11 -6.42 13.17 6.96
C LYS A 11 -7.56 13.94 6.29
N SER A 12 -7.32 14.51 5.10
CA SER A 12 -8.35 15.25 4.36
C SER A 12 -9.47 14.33 3.87
N MET A 13 -9.19 13.03 3.72
CA MET A 13 -10.18 12.01 3.35
C MET A 13 -10.88 11.39 4.56
N GLY A 14 -10.58 11.85 5.76
CA GLY A 14 -11.20 11.35 6.99
C GLY A 14 -10.65 10.01 7.45
N LEU A 15 -9.42 9.69 7.09
CA LEU A 15 -8.77 8.44 7.48
C LEU A 15 -7.80 8.64 8.62
N LYS A 16 -7.77 7.65 9.52
CA LYS A 16 -6.70 7.46 10.48
C LYS A 16 -5.85 6.29 10.00
N ALA A 17 -4.62 6.55 9.63
CA ALA A 17 -3.73 5.57 9.01
C ALA A 17 -2.56 5.21 9.92
N ARG A 18 -2.08 3.98 9.78
CA ARG A 18 -0.90 3.49 10.49
C ARG A 18 -0.10 2.59 9.55
N LEU A 19 1.21 2.82 9.50
CA LEU A 19 2.12 1.95 8.75
C LEU A 19 2.22 0.62 9.49
N THR A 20 1.80 -0.46 8.83
CA THR A 20 1.76 -1.79 9.44
C THR A 20 3.02 -2.58 9.14
N SER A 21 3.56 -2.45 7.93
CA SER A 21 4.69 -3.25 7.49
C SER A 21 5.60 -2.41 6.62
N TRP A 22 6.90 -2.53 6.85
CA TRP A 22 7.93 -1.86 6.08
C TRP A 22 8.98 -2.88 5.66
N GLN A 23 9.12 -3.12 4.38
CA GLN A 23 10.18 -3.97 3.86
C GLN A 23 11.52 -3.23 3.97
N VAL A 24 12.53 -3.91 4.50
CA VAL A 24 13.88 -3.33 4.62
C VAL A 24 14.45 -3.03 3.23
N SER A 25 14.15 -3.90 2.27
CA SER A 25 14.49 -3.72 0.86
C SER A 25 13.31 -4.15 0.01
N GLY A 26 13.40 -4.00 -1.30
CA GLY A 26 12.41 -4.57 -2.21
C GLY A 26 12.41 -6.10 -2.14
N SER A 27 11.37 -6.70 -2.69
CA SER A 27 11.32 -8.16 -2.87
C SER A 27 12.49 -8.61 -3.73
N LEU A 28 12.99 -9.81 -3.47
CA LEU A 28 14.15 -10.34 -4.19
C LEU A 28 13.71 -11.28 -5.30
N ARG A 29 14.39 -11.20 -6.44
CA ARG A 29 14.34 -12.21 -7.49
C ARG A 29 15.63 -13.02 -7.43
N ASN A 30 15.51 -14.32 -7.24
CA ASN A 30 16.66 -15.22 -7.16
C ASN A 30 16.83 -15.94 -8.49
N PHE A 31 18.05 -15.99 -8.98
CA PHE A 31 18.40 -16.70 -10.21
C PHE A 31 19.14 -17.97 -9.82
N THR A 32 18.42 -19.09 -9.87
CA THR A 32 18.93 -20.39 -9.42
C THR A 32 18.62 -21.46 -10.44
N THR A 33 19.42 -22.55 -10.42
CA THR A 33 19.17 -23.73 -11.24
C THR A 33 19.29 -24.97 -10.36
N THR A 34 18.32 -25.87 -10.53
CA THR A 34 18.32 -27.17 -9.86
C THR A 34 18.91 -28.22 -10.80
N VAL A 35 19.91 -28.97 -10.32
CA VAL A 35 20.53 -30.05 -11.06
C VAL A 35 20.09 -31.37 -10.44
N PRO A 36 19.47 -32.31 -11.20
CA PRO A 36 19.07 -33.60 -10.67
C PRO A 36 20.27 -34.37 -10.09
N GLY A 37 20.07 -34.95 -8.90
CA GLY A 37 21.12 -35.69 -8.20
C GLY A 37 22.10 -34.85 -7.40
N LYS A 38 21.99 -33.53 -7.44
CA LYS A 38 22.79 -32.59 -6.64
C LYS A 38 21.95 -32.01 -5.52
N TYR A 39 22.50 -31.96 -4.30
CA TYR A 39 21.84 -31.29 -3.19
C TYR A 39 21.89 -29.78 -3.36
N GLY A 40 20.75 -29.13 -3.06
CA GLY A 40 20.63 -27.68 -3.16
C GLY A 40 20.44 -27.20 -4.59
N VAL A 41 20.71 -25.90 -4.80
CA VAL A 41 20.58 -25.25 -6.11
C VAL A 41 21.89 -24.52 -6.44
N THR A 42 22.12 -24.28 -7.73
CA THR A 42 23.19 -23.41 -8.17
C THR A 42 22.70 -21.97 -8.17
N ASP A 43 23.42 -21.10 -7.45
CA ASP A 43 23.05 -19.69 -7.29
C ASP A 43 23.74 -18.85 -8.35
N PHE A 44 22.96 -18.13 -9.17
CA PHE A 44 23.45 -17.18 -10.14
C PHE A 44 23.28 -15.72 -9.69
N GLY A 45 22.95 -15.52 -8.40
CA GLY A 45 22.76 -14.19 -7.84
C GLY A 45 21.30 -13.81 -7.68
N ALA A 46 21.07 -12.57 -7.33
CA ALA A 46 19.75 -12.02 -7.09
C ALA A 46 19.72 -10.54 -7.46
N ASP A 47 18.53 -10.02 -7.77
CA ASP A 47 18.30 -8.59 -7.85
C ASP A 47 17.01 -8.22 -7.12
N PHE A 48 16.73 -6.91 -7.03
CA PHE A 48 15.53 -6.44 -6.37
C PHE A 48 14.35 -6.43 -7.35
N ASP A 49 13.21 -6.86 -6.83
CA ASP A 49 11.94 -6.75 -7.52
C ASP A 49 11.19 -5.52 -7.00
N TYR A 50 9.87 -5.54 -6.98
CA TYR A 50 9.06 -4.45 -6.46
C TYR A 50 9.09 -4.38 -4.93
N ARG A 51 8.64 -3.24 -4.38
CA ARG A 51 8.39 -3.08 -2.95
C ARG A 51 6.91 -2.96 -2.69
N GLU A 52 6.45 -3.51 -1.56
CA GLU A 52 5.09 -3.33 -1.07
C GLU A 52 5.11 -2.55 0.24
N ILE A 53 4.19 -1.59 0.36
CA ILE A 53 3.98 -0.80 1.58
C ILE A 53 2.55 -1.05 2.02
N VAL A 54 2.37 -1.55 3.24
CA VAL A 54 1.07 -1.87 3.80
C VAL A 54 0.71 -0.85 4.87
N VAL A 55 -0.45 -0.21 4.70
CA VAL A 55 -0.98 0.82 5.60
C VAL A 55 -2.35 0.38 6.06
N SER A 56 -2.55 0.27 7.37
CA SER A 56 -3.85 0.01 7.97
C SER A 56 -4.59 1.33 8.17
N CYS A 57 -5.82 1.41 7.69
CA CYS A 57 -6.63 2.61 7.74
C CYS A 57 -7.94 2.36 8.48
N ASN A 58 -8.37 3.35 9.26
CA ASN A 58 -9.68 3.38 9.87
C ASN A 58 -10.41 4.65 9.42
N ILE A 59 -11.69 4.52 9.15
CA ILE A 59 -12.54 5.67 8.84
C ILE A 59 -13.19 6.13 10.14
N PHE A 60 -13.14 7.44 10.39
CA PHE A 60 -13.85 8.03 11.53
C PHE A 60 -15.35 7.76 11.41
N PRO A 61 -16.07 7.55 12.55
CA PRO A 61 -17.50 7.30 12.51
C PRO A 61 -18.27 8.38 11.74
N ARG A 62 -19.22 7.93 10.91
CA ARG A 62 -20.09 8.79 10.11
C ARG A 62 -21.51 8.76 10.69
N HIS A 63 -22.39 9.63 10.19
CA HIS A 63 -23.76 9.70 10.66
C HIS A 63 -24.58 8.46 10.33
N SER A 64 -24.26 7.80 9.21
CA SER A 64 -25.01 6.63 8.75
C SER A 64 -24.12 5.75 7.88
N PHE A 65 -24.60 4.55 7.62
CA PHE A 65 -23.92 3.64 6.69
C PHE A 65 -23.86 4.22 5.27
N SER A 66 -24.88 4.94 4.86
CA SER A 66 -24.90 5.61 3.55
C SER A 66 -23.78 6.66 3.44
N ALA A 67 -23.54 7.43 4.50
CA ALA A 67 -22.45 8.39 4.54
C ALA A 67 -21.09 7.67 4.51
N LEU A 68 -20.95 6.53 5.16
CA LEU A 68 -19.76 5.71 5.10
C LEU A 68 -19.48 5.22 3.68
N VAL A 69 -20.49 4.74 2.97
CA VAL A 69 -20.36 4.27 1.58
C VAL A 69 -19.94 5.41 0.67
N SER A 70 -20.51 6.61 0.84
CA SER A 70 -20.10 7.79 0.06
C SER A 70 -18.62 8.13 0.28
N THR A 71 -18.15 8.03 1.52
CA THR A 71 -16.73 8.24 1.85
C THR A 71 -15.85 7.17 1.18
N LEU A 72 -16.29 5.92 1.18
CA LEU A 72 -15.56 4.83 0.51
C LEU A 72 -15.47 5.04 -1.00
N ASP A 73 -16.53 5.56 -1.63
CA ASP A 73 -16.52 5.88 -3.05
C ASP A 73 -15.51 7.00 -3.37
N ASP A 74 -15.44 8.02 -2.53
CA ASP A 74 -14.46 9.09 -2.67
C ASP A 74 -13.04 8.57 -2.53
N ILE A 75 -12.81 7.67 -1.57
CA ILE A 75 -11.51 7.03 -1.37
C ILE A 75 -11.14 6.16 -2.57
N ALA A 76 -12.08 5.43 -3.12
CA ALA A 76 -11.85 4.59 -4.30
C ALA A 76 -11.43 5.43 -5.51
N ALA A 77 -12.06 6.57 -5.71
CA ALA A 77 -11.71 7.50 -6.78
C ALA A 77 -10.31 8.10 -6.57
N TRP A 78 -9.96 8.43 -5.32
CA TRP A 78 -8.65 8.95 -4.96
C TRP A 78 -7.54 7.93 -5.19
N LEU A 79 -7.78 6.66 -4.86
CA LEU A 79 -6.78 5.59 -4.90
C LEU A 79 -6.87 4.75 -6.18
N ASP A 80 -7.51 5.24 -7.22
CA ASP A 80 -7.73 4.50 -8.47
C ASP A 80 -6.40 4.09 -9.12
N PRO A 81 -6.10 2.77 -9.20
CA PRO A 81 -4.86 2.29 -9.79
C PRO A 81 -4.83 2.36 -11.32
N VAL A 82 -5.99 2.51 -11.96
CA VAL A 82 -6.09 2.59 -13.43
C VAL A 82 -5.42 3.87 -13.95
N GLY A 83 -5.38 4.91 -13.15
CA GLY A 83 -4.68 6.15 -13.48
C GLY A 83 -3.15 6.04 -13.50
N GLY A 84 -2.58 4.90 -13.12
CA GLY A 84 -1.15 4.67 -13.09
C GLY A 84 -0.50 4.98 -11.74
N LEU A 85 0.81 5.10 -11.75
CA LEU A 85 1.59 5.38 -10.54
C LEU A 85 1.43 6.83 -10.12
N LYS A 86 1.30 7.05 -8.81
CA LYS A 86 1.23 8.37 -8.19
C LYS A 86 2.23 8.46 -7.05
N GLN A 87 2.54 9.68 -6.66
CA GLN A 87 3.48 9.95 -5.59
C GLN A 87 2.86 9.63 -4.23
N LEU A 88 3.53 8.74 -3.49
CA LEU A 88 3.15 8.37 -2.12
C LEU A 88 4.19 8.91 -1.15
N VAL A 89 3.75 9.67 -0.17
CA VAL A 89 4.59 10.20 0.92
C VAL A 89 4.00 9.76 2.24
N LEU A 90 4.81 9.13 3.07
CA LEU A 90 4.43 8.70 4.41
C LEU A 90 4.84 9.78 5.42
N ASP A 91 3.98 10.06 6.40
CA ASP A 91 4.28 11.07 7.43
C ASP A 91 5.48 10.66 8.30
N ASP A 92 5.71 9.35 8.46
CA ASP A 92 6.87 8.84 9.19
C ASP A 92 8.19 9.02 8.43
N VAL A 93 8.13 9.18 7.11
CA VAL A 93 9.29 9.35 6.22
C VAL A 93 9.02 10.50 5.26
N PRO A 94 8.90 11.75 5.78
CA PRO A 94 8.43 12.87 4.95
C PRO A 94 9.48 13.38 3.94
N ASP A 95 10.72 12.98 4.08
CA ASP A 95 11.82 13.39 3.21
C ASP A 95 11.94 12.52 1.95
N ARG A 96 11.09 11.53 1.79
CA ARG A 96 11.11 10.59 0.66
C ARG A 96 9.71 10.42 0.08
N TYR A 97 9.67 10.08 -1.20
CA TYR A 97 8.44 9.66 -1.84
C TYR A 97 8.65 8.38 -2.66
N PHE A 98 7.57 7.68 -2.87
CA PHE A 98 7.55 6.46 -3.70
C PHE A 98 6.52 6.63 -4.79
N MET A 99 6.83 6.17 -6.00
CA MET A 99 5.85 6.07 -7.07
C MET A 99 5.10 4.75 -6.88
N ALA A 100 3.83 4.83 -6.53
CA ALA A 100 3.06 3.68 -6.07
C ALA A 100 1.64 3.69 -6.63
N ARG A 101 1.01 2.52 -6.62
CA ARG A 101 -0.41 2.33 -6.88
C ARG A 101 -0.93 1.20 -5.99
N LEU A 102 -2.24 1.09 -5.85
CA LEU A 102 -2.82 -0.06 -5.17
C LEU A 102 -2.51 -1.35 -5.94
N ASN A 103 -2.20 -2.41 -5.20
CA ASN A 103 -1.87 -3.71 -5.78
C ASN A 103 -3.10 -4.59 -5.99
N ALA A 104 -4.14 -4.41 -5.17
CA ALA A 104 -5.33 -5.27 -5.19
C ALA A 104 -6.55 -4.48 -4.74
N ALA A 105 -7.73 -5.05 -4.98
CA ALA A 105 -8.99 -4.51 -4.47
C ALA A 105 -8.94 -4.39 -2.94
N VAL A 106 -9.55 -3.33 -2.43
CA VAL A 106 -9.60 -3.04 -1.00
C VAL A 106 -10.98 -3.38 -0.48
N GLU A 107 -11.03 -4.21 0.57
CA GLU A 107 -12.27 -4.54 1.26
C GLU A 107 -12.30 -3.82 2.60
N CYS A 108 -13.40 -3.13 2.89
CA CYS A 108 -13.61 -2.44 4.15
C CYS A 108 -14.38 -3.33 5.11
N GLU A 109 -13.76 -3.65 6.24
CA GLU A 109 -14.42 -4.35 7.32
C GLU A 109 -15.25 -3.36 8.14
N ARG A 110 -16.53 -3.65 8.31
CA ARG A 110 -17.43 -2.83 9.07
C ARG A 110 -17.29 -3.15 10.56
N LEU A 111 -16.68 -2.22 11.32
CA LEU A 111 -16.48 -2.39 12.76
C LEU A 111 -17.72 -2.00 13.56
N LEU A 112 -18.31 -0.87 13.20
CA LEU A 112 -19.52 -0.33 13.81
C LEU A 112 -20.48 0.06 12.69
N ARG A 113 -21.66 0.56 13.07
CA ARG A 113 -22.70 0.95 12.11
C ARG A 113 -22.20 1.93 11.04
N SER A 114 -21.29 2.82 11.40
CA SER A 114 -20.85 3.92 10.56
C SER A 114 -19.35 4.09 10.50
N SER A 115 -18.58 3.12 10.96
CA SER A 115 -17.11 3.13 10.86
C SER A 115 -16.62 1.85 10.21
N GLY A 116 -15.41 1.89 9.67
CA GLY A 116 -14.82 0.77 8.99
C GLY A 116 -13.31 0.79 9.07
N SER A 117 -12.70 -0.35 8.82
CA SER A 117 -11.25 -0.48 8.71
C SER A 117 -10.88 -1.26 7.45
N PHE A 118 -9.70 -0.96 6.92
CA PHE A 118 -9.18 -1.64 5.74
C PHE A 118 -7.67 -1.48 5.68
N ASP A 119 -7.02 -2.39 4.95
CA ASP A 119 -5.60 -2.34 4.70
C ASP A 119 -5.35 -1.96 3.25
N LEU A 120 -4.42 -1.03 3.04
CA LEU A 120 -3.97 -0.63 1.71
C LEU A 120 -2.60 -1.23 1.47
N THR A 121 -2.44 -1.98 0.39
CA THR A 121 -1.16 -2.47 -0.08
C THR A 121 -0.77 -1.69 -1.31
N PHE A 122 0.26 -0.85 -1.18
CA PHE A 122 0.79 -0.07 -2.29
C PHE A 122 1.90 -0.84 -2.98
N PHE A 123 1.79 -0.92 -4.29
CA PHE A 123 2.78 -1.55 -5.15
C PHE A 123 3.72 -0.48 -5.69
N CYS A 124 5.01 -0.64 -5.39
CA CYS A 124 6.07 0.27 -5.84
C CYS A 124 6.98 -0.52 -6.80
N PRO A 125 6.84 -0.34 -8.12
CA PRO A 125 7.71 -1.03 -9.08
C PRO A 125 9.18 -0.72 -8.89
N ASP A 126 9.50 0.53 -8.54
CA ASP A 126 10.85 0.92 -8.13
C ASP A 126 10.96 0.72 -6.62
N PRO A 127 11.82 -0.21 -6.15
CA PRO A 127 11.93 -0.50 -4.73
C PRO A 127 12.60 0.60 -3.91
N PHE A 128 13.10 1.64 -4.55
CA PHE A 128 13.83 2.70 -3.88
C PHE A 128 12.98 3.96 -3.73
N GLY A 129 13.12 4.62 -2.57
CA GLY A 129 12.53 5.93 -2.34
C GLY A 129 13.37 7.05 -2.94
N TYR A 130 12.71 8.12 -3.26
CA TYR A 130 13.34 9.32 -3.81
C TYR A 130 13.29 10.50 -2.87
#